data_036d1ae4eb9c20525c1749b5fda7355d
#
_entry.id   036d1ae4eb9c20525c1749b5fda7355d
#
_cell.length_a   1.000
_cell.length_b   1.000
_cell.length_c   1.000
_cell.angle_alpha   90.00
_cell.angle_beta   90.00
_cell.angle_gamma   90.00
#
_symmetry.space_group_name_H-M   'P 1'
#
loop_
_entity.id
_entity.type
_entity.pdbx_description
1 polymer ?
#
loop_
_entity_poly.entity_id
_entity_poly.type
_entity_poly.pdbx_seq_one_letter_code
_entity_poly.pdbx_strand_id
1 'polypeptide(L)'
;PHPFEYKFPGVTARDVFNEKVKEEKKNIFFLNENIHINEIYKYVDVVLTGNGSAGFEYPSLGIPTITTSDAKYSNFKFTYAPKYKKDYFSLLRRLDKLKKPNRQKIKNAQIYWLTYNKIIRNSHHFLPKINQHGKFKKKLFFKKLAFAIKFKSKSNNFSKDIIFQLKNNNRHSINTKIIK
;
A
#
# COMPACT_ATOMS: atom_id res chain seq x y z
N PRO A 1 -5.31 -7.98 -11.71
CA PRO A 1 -4.17 -7.14 -12.11
C PRO A 1 -4.25 -5.77 -11.44
N HIS A 2 -3.10 -5.14 -11.17
CA HIS A 2 -3.10 -3.80 -10.63
C HIS A 2 -3.50 -2.79 -11.72
N PRO A 3 -4.34 -1.76 -11.45
CA PRO A 3 -4.79 -0.80 -12.47
C PRO A 3 -3.68 -0.08 -13.24
N PHE A 4 -2.47 -0.06 -12.70
CA PHE A 4 -1.30 0.54 -13.34
C PHE A 4 -0.33 -0.47 -13.97
N GLU A 5 -0.62 -1.75 -13.93
CA GLU A 5 0.29 -2.79 -14.41
C GLU A 5 0.64 -2.61 -15.89
N TYR A 6 -0.34 -2.26 -16.70
CA TYR A 6 -0.15 -1.99 -18.13
C TYR A 6 0.73 -0.76 -18.45
N LYS A 7 1.03 0.06 -17.45
CA LYS A 7 1.92 1.25 -17.62
C LYS A 7 3.39 0.92 -17.48
N PHE A 8 3.70 -0.27 -16.99
CA PHE A 8 5.07 -0.73 -16.84
C PHE A 8 5.42 -1.69 -17.99
N PRO A 9 6.59 -1.51 -18.64
CA PRO A 9 7.05 -2.50 -19.60
C PRO A 9 7.32 -3.82 -18.87
N GLY A 10 6.76 -4.90 -19.40
CA GLY A 10 6.96 -6.23 -18.85
C GLY A 10 5.73 -7.12 -18.97
N VAL A 11 5.84 -8.29 -18.38
CA VAL A 11 4.80 -9.32 -18.38
C VAL A 11 3.78 -8.99 -17.30
N THR A 12 2.49 -8.95 -17.67
CA THR A 12 1.41 -8.69 -16.71
C THR A 12 1.05 -9.94 -15.91
N ALA A 13 0.36 -9.77 -14.78
CA ALA A 13 -0.15 -10.91 -14.01
C ALA A 13 -1.10 -11.78 -14.85
N ARG A 14 -1.85 -11.18 -15.78
CA ARG A 14 -2.71 -11.91 -16.71
C ARG A 14 -1.89 -12.75 -17.69
N ASP A 15 -0.80 -12.22 -18.22
CA ASP A 15 0.08 -12.95 -19.13
C ASP A 15 0.72 -14.15 -18.43
N VAL A 16 1.24 -13.93 -17.20
CA VAL A 16 1.79 -15.03 -16.38
C VAL A 16 0.72 -16.10 -16.09
N PHE A 17 -0.49 -15.67 -15.77
CA PHE A 17 -1.59 -16.59 -15.52
C PHE A 17 -1.89 -17.43 -16.77
N ASN A 18 -2.06 -16.79 -17.93
CA ASN A 18 -2.35 -17.48 -19.19
C ASN A 18 -1.23 -18.44 -19.61
N GLU A 19 0.03 -18.08 -19.33
CA GLU A 19 1.18 -18.94 -19.61
C GLU A 19 1.24 -20.17 -18.69
N LYS A 20 0.98 -19.99 -17.40
CA LYS A 20 1.18 -21.03 -16.38
C LYS A 20 -0.06 -21.91 -16.16
N VAL A 21 -1.23 -21.41 -16.44
CA VAL A 21 -2.52 -22.10 -16.25
C VAL A 21 -3.06 -22.50 -17.60
N LYS A 22 -2.65 -23.70 -18.06
CA LYS A 22 -3.02 -24.24 -19.39
C LYS A 22 -4.47 -24.70 -19.49
N GLU A 23 -5.12 -24.98 -18.35
CA GLU A 23 -6.51 -25.42 -18.31
C GLU A 23 -7.42 -24.27 -17.91
N GLU A 24 -8.61 -24.21 -18.50
CA GLU A 24 -9.63 -23.27 -18.11
C GLU A 24 -10.06 -23.53 -16.66
N LYS A 25 -9.80 -22.58 -15.78
CA LYS A 25 -10.19 -22.65 -14.37
C LYS A 25 -11.51 -21.90 -14.18
N LYS A 26 -12.62 -22.65 -14.15
CA LYS A 26 -14.00 -22.11 -14.03
C LYS A 26 -14.24 -21.23 -12.79
N ASN A 27 -13.37 -21.31 -11.80
CA ASN A 27 -13.47 -20.58 -10.53
C ASN A 27 -12.44 -19.44 -10.39
N ILE A 28 -11.74 -19.06 -11.48
CA ILE A 28 -10.78 -17.93 -11.45
C ILE A 28 -11.25 -16.87 -12.44
N PHE A 29 -11.39 -15.65 -11.93
CA PHE A 29 -11.88 -14.52 -12.70
C PHE A 29 -10.96 -13.31 -12.53
N PHE A 30 -10.72 -12.59 -13.62
CA PHE A 30 -10.08 -11.28 -13.59
C PHE A 30 -11.14 -10.20 -13.47
N LEU A 31 -11.17 -9.51 -12.33
CA LEU A 31 -12.07 -8.39 -12.13
C LEU A 31 -11.69 -7.21 -13.03
N ASN A 32 -12.69 -6.40 -13.37
CA ASN A 32 -12.46 -5.14 -14.07
C ASN A 32 -11.65 -4.18 -13.17
N GLU A 33 -10.66 -3.53 -13.76
CA GLU A 33 -9.74 -2.62 -13.07
C GLU A 33 -10.41 -1.39 -12.46
N ASN A 34 -11.58 -1.02 -12.97
CA ASN A 34 -12.35 0.15 -12.53
C ASN A 34 -13.25 -0.14 -11.32
N ILE A 35 -13.36 -1.40 -10.88
CA ILE A 35 -14.18 -1.73 -9.72
C ILE A 35 -13.49 -1.22 -8.46
N HIS A 36 -14.20 -0.39 -7.71
CA HIS A 36 -13.66 0.17 -6.47
C HIS A 36 -13.68 -0.84 -5.31
N ILE A 37 -12.71 -0.74 -4.41
CA ILE A 37 -12.64 -1.60 -3.21
C ILE A 37 -13.95 -1.63 -2.42
N ASN A 38 -14.65 -0.50 -2.33
CA ASN A 38 -15.93 -0.39 -1.63
C ASN A 38 -17.07 -1.24 -2.24
N GLU A 39 -16.89 -1.69 -3.48
CA GLU A 39 -17.86 -2.57 -4.15
C GLU A 39 -17.51 -4.04 -3.93
N ILE A 40 -16.21 -4.33 -3.83
CA ILE A 40 -15.69 -5.71 -3.79
C ILE A 40 -15.68 -6.27 -2.36
N TYR A 41 -15.34 -5.45 -1.33
CA TYR A 41 -15.02 -5.97 0.00
C TYR A 41 -16.14 -6.83 0.63
N LYS A 42 -17.39 -6.58 0.27
CA LYS A 42 -18.54 -7.34 0.78
C LYS A 42 -18.60 -8.79 0.29
N TYR A 43 -17.89 -9.09 -0.79
CA TYR A 43 -17.86 -10.39 -1.46
C TYR A 43 -16.54 -11.12 -1.26
N VAL A 44 -15.64 -10.59 -0.42
CA VAL A 44 -14.30 -11.14 -0.22
C VAL A 44 -14.20 -11.76 1.16
N ASP A 45 -13.90 -13.04 1.22
CA ASP A 45 -13.68 -13.77 2.47
C ASP A 45 -12.22 -13.71 2.93
N VAL A 46 -11.26 -13.71 2.00
CA VAL A 46 -9.82 -13.66 2.27
C VAL A 46 -9.09 -12.88 1.19
N VAL A 47 -8.10 -12.10 1.58
CA VAL A 47 -7.23 -11.35 0.66
C VAL A 47 -5.82 -11.91 0.69
N LEU A 48 -5.24 -12.10 -0.50
CA LEU A 48 -3.83 -12.39 -0.70
C LEU A 48 -3.15 -11.16 -1.31
N THR A 49 -2.08 -10.68 -0.69
CA THR A 49 -1.35 -9.52 -1.19
C THR A 49 0.14 -9.64 -0.94
N GLY A 50 0.94 -8.96 -1.74
CA GLY A 50 2.37 -8.79 -1.46
C GLY A 50 2.60 -7.74 -0.38
N ASN A 51 2.96 -6.53 -0.82
CA ASN A 51 3.27 -5.39 0.05
C ASN A 51 2.35 -4.17 -0.25
N GLY A 52 1.17 -4.43 -0.81
CA GLY A 52 0.21 -3.39 -1.19
C GLY A 52 -0.63 -2.87 -0.03
N SER A 53 -1.34 -1.76 -0.24
CA SER A 53 -2.25 -1.14 0.73
C SER A 53 -3.40 -2.07 1.15
N ALA A 54 -3.80 -3.02 0.29
CA ALA A 54 -4.76 -4.06 0.60
C ALA A 54 -4.43 -4.81 1.91
N GLY A 55 -3.13 -4.90 2.26
CA GLY A 55 -2.69 -5.56 3.49
C GLY A 55 -3.08 -4.86 4.79
N PHE A 56 -3.52 -3.63 4.76
CA PHE A 56 -4.08 -2.95 5.93
C PHE A 56 -5.52 -2.44 5.71
N GLU A 57 -5.91 -2.22 4.47
CA GLU A 57 -7.28 -1.80 4.13
C GLU A 57 -8.29 -2.90 4.46
N TYR A 58 -8.10 -4.11 3.96
CA TYR A 58 -9.02 -5.23 4.20
C TYR A 58 -9.08 -5.69 5.67
N PRO A 59 -7.97 -5.83 6.41
CA PRO A 59 -8.04 -6.09 7.85
C PRO A 59 -8.78 -5.00 8.64
N SER A 60 -8.72 -3.73 8.21
CA SER A 60 -9.49 -2.65 8.83
C SER A 60 -11.01 -2.81 8.67
N LEU A 61 -11.43 -3.59 7.69
CA LEU A 61 -12.82 -3.98 7.41
C LEU A 61 -13.19 -5.36 8.00
N GLY A 62 -12.26 -6.00 8.74
CA GLY A 62 -12.49 -7.30 9.35
C GLY A 62 -12.26 -8.51 8.43
N ILE A 63 -11.61 -8.31 7.28
CA ILE A 63 -11.32 -9.36 6.30
C ILE A 63 -9.93 -9.94 6.54
N PRO A 64 -9.78 -11.27 6.72
CA PRO A 64 -8.49 -11.93 6.86
C PRO A 64 -7.59 -11.66 5.65
N THR A 65 -6.35 -11.28 5.90
CA THR A 65 -5.40 -10.96 4.84
C THR A 65 -4.09 -11.69 5.06
N ILE A 66 -3.60 -12.37 4.03
CA ILE A 66 -2.30 -13.06 4.02
C ILE A 66 -1.33 -12.25 3.16
N THR A 67 -0.14 -11.99 3.68
CA THR A 67 0.94 -11.33 2.93
C THR A 67 1.97 -12.36 2.45
N THR A 68 2.51 -12.16 1.25
CA THR A 68 3.54 -13.04 0.66
C THR A 68 4.95 -12.56 0.97
N SER A 69 5.10 -11.40 1.57
CA SER A 69 6.38 -10.74 1.81
C SER A 69 6.40 -10.06 3.18
N ASP A 70 7.58 -9.67 3.60
CA ASP A 70 7.77 -8.83 4.79
C ASP A 70 7.31 -7.40 4.49
N ALA A 71 6.01 -7.17 4.62
CA ALA A 71 5.39 -5.87 4.42
C ALA A 71 5.65 -4.96 5.62
N LYS A 72 5.69 -3.64 5.38
CA LYS A 72 5.91 -2.62 6.42
C LYS A 72 4.97 -2.73 7.62
N TYR A 73 3.82 -3.36 7.44
CA TYR A 73 2.79 -3.57 8.46
C TYR A 73 2.79 -4.98 9.07
N SER A 74 3.64 -5.90 8.63
CA SER A 74 3.65 -7.31 9.10
C SER A 74 3.84 -7.42 10.62
N ASN A 75 4.63 -6.55 11.22
CA ASN A 75 4.90 -6.53 12.66
C ASN A 75 3.69 -6.11 13.53
N PHE A 76 2.65 -5.51 12.94
CA PHE A 76 1.46 -5.07 13.67
C PHE A 76 0.44 -6.18 13.91
N LYS A 77 0.71 -7.41 13.43
CA LYS A 77 -0.03 -8.65 13.72
C LYS A 77 -1.53 -8.64 13.34
N PHE A 78 -1.97 -7.73 12.50
CA PHE A 78 -3.33 -7.74 11.99
C PHE A 78 -3.48 -8.51 10.67
N THR A 79 -2.37 -8.94 10.05
CA THR A 79 -2.31 -9.84 8.89
C THR A 79 -1.68 -11.17 9.27
N TYR A 80 -1.93 -12.18 8.44
CA TYR A 80 -1.16 -13.41 8.43
C TYR A 80 0.10 -13.16 7.59
N ALA A 81 1.25 -13.06 8.23
CA ALA A 81 2.54 -12.77 7.59
C ALA A 81 3.52 -13.94 7.82
N PRO A 82 3.40 -15.03 7.06
CA PRO A 82 4.26 -16.19 7.20
C PRO A 82 5.71 -15.83 6.80
N LYS A 83 6.67 -16.28 7.60
CA LYS A 83 8.10 -16.03 7.33
C LYS A 83 8.67 -16.96 6.26
N TYR A 84 8.14 -18.17 6.17
CA TYR A 84 8.66 -19.20 5.27
C TYR A 84 7.61 -19.60 4.23
N LYS A 85 8.10 -20.00 3.06
CA LYS A 85 7.27 -20.45 1.94
C LYS A 85 6.34 -21.61 2.33
N LYS A 86 6.84 -22.55 3.14
CA LYS A 86 6.04 -23.70 3.64
C LYS A 86 4.83 -23.24 4.46
N ASP A 87 4.99 -22.21 5.29
CA ASP A 87 3.93 -21.70 6.16
C ASP A 87 2.89 -20.95 5.32
N TYR A 88 3.32 -20.21 4.29
CA TYR A 88 2.44 -19.59 3.33
C TYR A 88 1.55 -20.61 2.63
N PHE A 89 2.12 -21.68 2.08
CA PHE A 89 1.33 -22.74 1.46
C PHE A 89 0.44 -23.50 2.46
N SER A 90 0.87 -23.64 3.72
CA SER A 90 0.01 -24.19 4.76
C SER A 90 -1.23 -23.33 5.01
N LEU A 91 -1.10 -21.99 5.00
CA LEU A 91 -2.23 -21.07 5.09
C LEU A 91 -3.16 -21.18 3.87
N LEU A 92 -2.61 -21.28 2.66
CA LEU A 92 -3.41 -21.41 1.43
C LEU A 92 -4.27 -22.68 1.41
N ARG A 93 -3.77 -23.80 1.98
CA ARG A 93 -4.53 -25.06 2.05
C ARG A 93 -5.71 -25.04 3.03
N ARG A 94 -5.83 -24.01 3.85
CA ARG A 94 -6.86 -23.88 4.89
C ARG A 94 -7.47 -22.49 4.94
N LEU A 95 -7.69 -21.88 3.76
CA LEU A 95 -8.28 -20.53 3.67
C LEU A 95 -9.65 -20.47 4.33
N ASP A 96 -10.45 -21.52 4.21
CA ASP A 96 -11.75 -21.71 4.83
C ASP A 96 -11.74 -21.70 6.38
N LYS A 97 -10.58 -22.05 6.97
CA LYS A 97 -10.39 -22.10 8.43
C LYS A 97 -9.72 -20.86 9.02
N LEU A 98 -9.43 -19.86 8.19
CA LEU A 98 -8.80 -18.63 8.68
C LEU A 98 -9.76 -17.86 9.57
N LYS A 99 -9.31 -17.52 10.76
CA LYS A 99 -10.09 -16.71 11.69
C LYS A 99 -10.14 -15.27 11.21
N LYS A 100 -11.33 -14.68 11.22
CA LYS A 100 -11.49 -13.25 10.99
C LYS A 100 -10.70 -12.45 12.04
N PRO A 101 -10.16 -11.28 11.68
CA PRO A 101 -9.52 -10.41 12.65
C PRO A 101 -10.47 -10.07 13.81
N ASN A 102 -10.00 -10.20 15.03
CA ASN A 102 -10.76 -9.76 16.19
C ASN A 102 -10.80 -8.22 16.26
N ARG A 103 -11.63 -7.68 17.15
CA ARG A 103 -11.83 -6.22 17.32
C ARG A 103 -10.50 -5.47 17.51
N GLN A 104 -9.55 -6.01 18.26
CA GLN A 104 -8.25 -5.38 18.49
C GLN A 104 -7.40 -5.32 17.21
N LYS A 105 -7.38 -6.40 16.43
CA LYS A 105 -6.67 -6.43 15.13
C LYS A 105 -7.29 -5.46 14.13
N ILE A 106 -8.61 -5.38 14.06
CA ILE A 106 -9.33 -4.42 13.23
C ILE A 106 -8.92 -2.99 13.62
N LYS A 107 -9.00 -2.68 14.92
CA LYS A 107 -8.59 -1.36 15.45
C LYS A 107 -7.13 -1.03 15.12
N ASN A 108 -6.22 -1.98 15.27
CA ASN A 108 -4.81 -1.79 14.92
C ASN A 108 -4.62 -1.49 13.43
N ALA A 109 -5.34 -2.19 12.55
CA ALA A 109 -5.31 -1.94 11.11
C ALA A 109 -5.87 -0.56 10.75
N GLN A 110 -6.97 -0.12 11.40
CA GLN A 110 -7.56 1.20 11.24
C GLN A 110 -6.60 2.31 11.70
N ILE A 111 -5.96 2.13 12.86
CA ILE A 111 -4.95 3.07 13.36
C ILE A 111 -3.77 3.13 12.37
N TYR A 112 -3.28 1.97 11.89
CA TYR A 112 -2.21 1.94 10.90
C TYR A 112 -2.60 2.69 9.63
N TRP A 113 -3.80 2.44 9.10
CA TRP A 113 -4.30 3.12 7.91
C TRP A 113 -4.40 4.63 8.08
N LEU A 114 -4.95 5.08 9.21
CA LEU A 114 -5.02 6.51 9.54
C LEU A 114 -3.61 7.13 9.64
N THR A 115 -2.71 6.47 10.36
CA THR A 115 -1.32 6.91 10.52
C THR A 115 -0.60 6.98 9.18
N TYR A 116 -0.75 5.94 8.34
CA TYR A 116 -0.14 5.91 7.03
C TYR A 116 -0.63 7.04 6.13
N ASN A 117 -1.93 7.28 6.07
CA ASN A 117 -2.50 8.27 5.16
C ASN A 117 -2.42 9.72 5.69
N LYS A 118 -2.51 9.92 7.00
CA LYS A 118 -2.60 11.27 7.58
C LYS A 118 -1.28 11.77 8.17
N ILE A 119 -0.46 10.87 8.69
CA ILE A 119 0.77 11.23 9.40
C ILE A 119 2.01 10.94 8.56
N ILE A 120 2.17 9.70 8.07
CA ILE A 120 3.37 9.29 7.33
C ILE A 120 3.33 9.85 5.90
N ARG A 121 2.17 9.77 5.23
CA ARG A 121 1.99 10.30 3.88
C ARG A 121 1.78 11.81 3.95
N ASN A 122 2.85 12.54 4.19
CA ASN A 122 2.83 13.99 4.19
C ASN A 122 2.41 14.54 2.82
N SER A 123 1.47 15.47 2.80
CA SER A 123 1.14 16.16 1.57
C SER A 123 2.27 17.15 1.23
N HIS A 124 2.96 16.88 0.15
CA HIS A 124 4.05 17.73 -0.34
C HIS A 124 3.48 18.88 -1.17
N HIS A 125 2.84 19.85 -0.54
CA HIS A 125 2.20 20.98 -1.23
C HIS A 125 3.18 21.83 -2.05
N PHE A 126 4.47 21.78 -1.73
CA PHE A 126 5.49 22.51 -2.47
C PHE A 126 6.12 21.71 -3.60
N LEU A 127 5.96 20.38 -3.62
CA LEU A 127 6.49 19.57 -4.71
C LEU A 127 5.61 19.69 -5.95
N PRO A 128 6.22 19.78 -7.13
CA PRO A 128 5.46 19.76 -8.37
C PRO A 128 4.69 18.45 -8.52
N LYS A 129 3.41 18.54 -8.89
CA LYS A 129 2.61 17.35 -9.18
C LYS A 129 3.20 16.62 -10.39
N ILE A 130 3.49 15.34 -10.23
CA ILE A 130 3.84 14.44 -11.33
C ILE A 130 2.53 13.97 -11.92
N ASN A 131 2.37 14.12 -13.25
CA ASN A 131 1.19 13.56 -13.92
C ASN A 131 1.12 12.05 -13.66
N GLN A 132 -0.08 11.57 -13.40
CA GLN A 132 -0.33 10.14 -13.15
C GLN A 132 0.15 9.24 -14.30
N HIS A 133 0.35 9.79 -15.49
CA HIS A 133 0.83 9.08 -16.68
C HIS A 133 2.35 9.01 -16.84
N GLY A 134 3.11 9.37 -15.81
CA GLY A 134 4.59 9.23 -15.81
C GLY A 134 5.33 10.16 -16.77
N LYS A 135 4.63 10.84 -17.67
CA LYS A 135 5.22 11.83 -18.57
C LYS A 135 5.35 13.17 -17.84
N PHE A 136 6.47 13.38 -17.16
CA PHE A 136 6.76 14.70 -16.65
C PHE A 136 7.98 15.30 -17.39
N LYS A 137 7.94 16.59 -17.63
CA LYS A 137 9.07 17.32 -18.23
C LYS A 137 10.15 17.44 -17.15
N LYS A 138 11.12 16.54 -17.14
CA LYS A 138 12.18 16.41 -16.13
C LYS A 138 12.83 17.76 -15.81
N LYS A 139 13.21 18.53 -16.83
CA LYS A 139 13.82 19.87 -16.67
C LYS A 139 12.88 20.85 -15.93
N LEU A 140 11.60 20.87 -16.27
CA LEU A 140 10.60 21.72 -15.61
C LEU A 140 10.34 21.29 -14.16
N PHE A 141 10.31 19.98 -13.91
CA PHE A 141 10.16 19.44 -12.56
C PHE A 141 11.29 19.91 -11.65
N PHE A 142 12.54 19.72 -12.07
CA PHE A 142 13.69 20.15 -11.28
C PHE A 142 13.78 21.66 -11.09
N LYS A 143 13.40 22.46 -12.10
CA LYS A 143 13.30 23.92 -11.96
C LYS A 143 12.26 24.32 -10.89
N LYS A 144 11.08 23.70 -10.91
CA LYS A 144 10.02 23.94 -9.90
C LYS A 144 10.44 23.42 -8.51
N LEU A 145 11.12 22.29 -8.44
CA LEU A 145 11.65 21.74 -7.19
C LEU A 145 12.70 22.67 -6.57
N ALA A 146 13.66 23.14 -7.37
CA ALA A 146 14.67 24.09 -6.90
C ALA A 146 14.05 25.40 -6.39
N PHE A 147 13.05 25.93 -7.10
CA PHE A 147 12.27 27.07 -6.65
C PHE A 147 11.54 26.80 -5.32
N ALA A 148 10.89 25.64 -5.22
CA ALA A 148 10.18 25.26 -3.99
C ALA A 148 11.14 25.12 -2.80
N ILE A 149 12.29 24.51 -2.99
CA ILE A 149 13.33 24.40 -1.96
C ILE A 149 13.81 25.79 -1.54
N LYS A 150 14.11 26.66 -2.49
CA LYS A 150 14.66 28.00 -2.19
C LYS A 150 13.66 28.93 -1.48
N PHE A 151 12.41 28.95 -1.92
CA PHE A 151 11.44 29.96 -1.49
C PHE A 151 10.33 29.44 -0.58
N LYS A 152 9.97 28.16 -0.67
CA LYS A 152 8.83 27.60 0.10
C LYS A 152 9.25 26.70 1.27
N SER A 153 10.46 26.18 1.27
CA SER A 153 10.91 25.25 2.31
C SER A 153 10.98 25.90 3.70
N LYS A 154 11.40 27.17 3.75
CA LYS A 154 11.57 27.90 5.01
C LYS A 154 10.27 28.14 5.77
N SER A 155 9.15 28.24 5.08
CA SER A 155 7.82 28.50 5.66
C SER A 155 6.98 27.24 5.85
N ASN A 156 7.41 26.10 5.33
CA ASN A 156 6.63 24.87 5.33
C ASN A 156 6.99 24.00 6.53
N ASN A 157 5.98 23.62 7.32
CA ASN A 157 6.16 22.73 8.46
C ASN A 157 6.75 21.36 8.08
N PHE A 158 6.44 20.86 6.88
CA PHE A 158 7.03 19.63 6.37
C PHE A 158 8.57 19.70 6.26
N SER A 159 9.09 20.82 5.75
CA SER A 159 10.56 21.01 5.68
C SER A 159 11.18 21.10 7.07
N LYS A 160 10.50 21.75 8.01
CA LYS A 160 10.93 21.80 9.41
C LYS A 160 10.93 20.42 10.04
N ASP A 161 9.89 19.64 9.80
CA ASP A 161 9.78 18.26 10.28
C ASP A 161 10.89 17.38 9.71
N ILE A 162 11.16 17.46 8.39
CA ILE A 162 12.29 16.73 7.78
C ILE A 162 13.62 17.14 8.40
N ILE A 163 13.88 18.45 8.52
CA ILE A 163 15.13 18.94 9.10
C ILE A 163 15.27 18.46 10.56
N PHE A 164 14.20 18.48 11.33
CA PHE A 164 14.16 17.97 12.69
C PHE A 164 14.49 16.48 12.73
N GLN A 165 13.84 15.67 11.87
CA GLN A 165 14.07 14.23 11.79
C GLN A 165 15.49 13.88 11.37
N LEU A 166 16.05 14.61 10.39
CA LEU A 166 17.44 14.43 9.95
C LEU A 166 18.43 14.78 11.06
N LYS A 167 18.20 15.89 11.78
CA LYS A 167 19.07 16.28 12.90
C LYS A 167 19.06 15.28 14.06
N ASN A 168 17.95 14.60 14.26
CA ASN A 168 17.78 13.62 15.34
C ASN A 168 17.99 12.16 14.87
N ASN A 169 18.52 11.95 13.66
CA ASN A 169 18.76 10.62 13.10
C ASN A 169 17.52 9.70 13.03
N ASN A 170 16.34 10.28 12.96
CA ASN A 170 15.09 9.53 12.90
C ASN A 170 14.82 9.03 11.48
N ARG A 171 14.38 7.76 11.36
CA ARG A 171 14.12 7.11 10.06
C ARG A 171 12.81 7.54 9.37
N HIS A 172 11.91 8.20 10.08
CA HIS A 172 10.60 8.55 9.56
C HIS A 172 10.25 10.00 9.86
N SER A 173 9.75 10.70 8.86
CA SER A 173 9.17 12.02 9.05
C SER A 173 7.70 11.86 9.49
N ILE A 174 7.34 12.45 10.61
CA ILE A 174 5.99 12.41 11.18
C ILE A 174 5.42 13.83 11.15
N ASN A 175 4.18 13.96 10.70
CA ASN A 175 3.47 15.23 10.79
C ASN A 175 2.97 15.45 12.22
N THR A 176 3.76 16.14 13.03
CA THR A 176 3.50 16.35 14.47
C THR A 176 2.27 17.20 14.76
N LYS A 177 1.75 17.97 13.79
CA LYS A 177 0.53 18.77 13.97
C LYS A 177 -0.74 17.93 14.13
N ILE A 178 -0.72 16.65 13.77
CA ILE A 178 -1.89 15.77 13.85
C ILE A 178 -1.92 15.03 15.21
N ILE A 179 -0.83 15.11 15.98
CA ILE A 179 -0.70 14.39 17.25
C ILE A 179 -1.10 15.26 18.45
N LYS A 180 -1.25 16.56 18.27
CA LYS A 180 -1.83 17.49 19.24
C LYS A 180 -3.32 17.66 18.98
#